data_88ae93be274f46e61a3a2a1d7addb823
#
_entry.id   88ae93be274f46e61a3a2a1d7addb823
#
_cell.length_a   1.000
_cell.length_b   1.000
_cell.length_c   1.000
_cell.angle_alpha   90.00
_cell.angle_beta   90.00
_cell.angle_gamma   90.00
#
_symmetry.space_group_name_H-M   'P 1'
#
loop_
_entity.id
_entity.type
_entity.pdbx_description
1 polymer ?
#
loop_
_entity_poly.entity_id
_entity_poly.type
_entity_poly.pdbx_seq_one_letter_code
_entity_poly.pdbx_strand_id
1 'polypeptide(L)'
;YTTGDVLEVFLKPEIEEWYWELYGTPNNKKTVFWFPSRKFLGIFRNMDRWTRNMIDMKVAAQIEGTLNNSDDKDRYWTIEMSLPVRNIAPWYMFTPRQEYYFGPGSEWRILISRYNYSRYLEKEELSMFPQLSQTNFHFLEEYGIIRFEKDF
;
A
#
# COMPACT_ATOMS: atom_id res chain seq x y z
N TYR A 1 -1.70 -8.96 9.46
CA TYR A 1 -2.41 -7.66 9.42
C TYR A 1 -3.80 -7.70 10.09
N THR A 2 -4.29 -8.85 10.48
CA THR A 2 -5.63 -8.99 11.08
C THR A 2 -5.67 -8.76 12.61
N THR A 3 -4.55 -8.49 13.25
CA THR A 3 -4.44 -8.46 14.72
C THR A 3 -3.55 -7.35 15.25
N GLY A 4 -3.18 -6.39 14.46
CA GLY A 4 -2.32 -5.29 14.87
C GLY A 4 -2.27 -4.17 13.84
N ASP A 5 -1.71 -3.05 14.25
CA ASP A 5 -1.57 -1.86 13.42
C ASP A 5 -0.87 -2.14 12.11
N VAL A 6 -1.42 -1.59 11.04
CA VAL A 6 -0.86 -1.70 9.71
C VAL A 6 -1.10 -0.41 8.92
N LEU A 7 -0.12 0.00 8.16
CA LEU A 7 -0.26 0.95 7.07
C LEU A 7 -0.35 0.19 5.76
N GLU A 8 -1.30 0.56 4.94
CA GLU A 8 -1.52 0.03 3.60
C GLU A 8 -1.34 1.16 2.59
N VAL A 9 -0.60 0.89 1.53
CA VAL A 9 -0.45 1.80 0.40
C VAL A 9 -0.94 1.10 -0.86
N PHE A 10 -1.94 1.67 -1.48
CA PHE A 10 -2.46 1.21 -2.76
C PHE A 10 -1.88 2.07 -3.87
N LEU A 11 -1.36 1.45 -4.92
CA LEU A 11 -0.76 2.13 -6.07
C LEU A 11 -1.30 1.55 -7.37
N LYS A 12 -1.82 2.41 -8.23
CA LYS A 12 -2.39 2.05 -9.52
C LYS A 12 -1.91 3.04 -10.59
N PRO A 13 -1.24 2.61 -11.68
CA PRO A 13 -1.04 3.49 -12.82
C PRO A 13 -2.38 3.96 -13.38
N GLU A 14 -2.53 5.24 -13.73
CA GLU A 14 -3.80 5.76 -14.27
C GLU A 14 -4.28 5.00 -15.50
N ILE A 15 -3.34 4.61 -16.36
CA ILE A 15 -3.59 3.97 -17.66
C ILE A 15 -3.85 2.46 -17.58
N GLU A 16 -3.76 1.85 -16.40
CA GLU A 16 -3.83 0.40 -16.22
C GLU A 16 -5.02 -0.01 -15.34
N GLU A 17 -5.42 -1.27 -15.44
CA GLU A 17 -6.43 -1.87 -14.54
C GLU A 17 -5.80 -2.51 -13.31
N TRP A 18 -4.53 -2.93 -13.39
CA TRP A 18 -3.84 -3.57 -12.28
C TRP A 18 -3.38 -2.56 -11.23
N TYR A 19 -3.24 -3.06 -9.99
CA TYR A 19 -2.76 -2.25 -8.88
C TYR A 19 -2.06 -3.10 -7.83
N TRP A 20 -1.29 -2.41 -6.99
CA TRP A 20 -0.60 -2.96 -5.84
C TRP A 20 -1.30 -2.58 -4.55
N GLU A 21 -1.22 -3.48 -3.58
CA GLU A 21 -1.58 -3.27 -2.19
C GLU A 21 -0.38 -3.66 -1.33
N LEU A 22 0.22 -2.70 -0.63
CA LEU A 22 1.50 -2.79 0.04
C LEU A 22 1.31 -2.56 1.52
N TYR A 23 1.71 -3.51 2.34
CA TYR A 23 1.55 -3.46 3.79
C TYR A 23 2.87 -3.24 4.49
N GLY A 24 2.84 -2.37 5.52
CA GLY A 24 3.91 -2.21 6.48
C GLY A 24 3.38 -2.08 7.89
N THR A 25 4.08 -2.67 8.85
CA THR A 25 3.66 -2.71 10.25
C THR A 25 4.70 -2.08 11.16
N PRO A 26 4.33 -1.65 12.39
CA PRO A 26 5.27 -1.06 13.34
C PRO A 26 6.45 -1.97 13.70
N ASN A 27 6.30 -3.29 13.57
CA ASN A 27 7.37 -4.26 13.83
C ASN A 27 8.16 -4.66 12.56
N ASN A 28 8.17 -3.79 11.55
CA ASN A 28 8.91 -3.99 10.29
C ASN A 28 8.49 -5.22 9.47
N LYS A 29 7.28 -5.74 9.68
CA LYS A 29 6.71 -6.77 8.80
C LYS A 29 6.12 -6.11 7.57
N LYS A 30 6.19 -6.82 6.45
CA LYS A 30 5.67 -6.37 5.17
C LYS A 30 4.92 -7.47 4.45
N THR A 31 3.94 -7.09 3.66
CA THR A 31 3.24 -7.97 2.74
C THR A 31 2.90 -7.18 1.48
N VAL A 32 2.87 -7.85 0.35
CA VAL A 32 2.63 -7.23 -0.96
C VAL A 32 1.60 -8.08 -1.69
N PHE A 33 0.57 -7.43 -2.21
CA PHE A 33 -0.42 -8.05 -3.09
C PHE A 33 -0.43 -7.31 -4.42
N TRP A 34 -0.59 -8.05 -5.49
CA TRP A 34 -0.84 -7.50 -6.82
C TRP A 34 -2.16 -8.02 -7.34
N PHE A 35 -2.95 -7.13 -7.89
CA PHE A 35 -4.25 -7.45 -8.48
C PHE A 35 -4.26 -7.05 -9.95
N PRO A 36 -4.60 -7.97 -10.87
CA PRO A 36 -4.72 -7.64 -12.30
C PRO A 36 -5.87 -6.65 -12.58
N SER A 37 -6.90 -6.65 -11.76
CA SER A 37 -7.94 -5.63 -11.67
C SER A 37 -8.81 -5.87 -10.43
N ARG A 38 -9.65 -4.88 -10.08
CA ARG A 38 -10.64 -5.01 -8.98
C ARG A 38 -11.59 -6.21 -9.14
N LYS A 39 -11.87 -6.62 -10.36
CA LYS A 39 -12.74 -7.78 -10.67
C LYS A 39 -12.21 -9.10 -10.10
N PHE A 40 -10.93 -9.18 -9.79
CA PHE A 40 -10.27 -10.39 -9.31
C PHE A 40 -10.05 -10.44 -7.80
N LEU A 41 -10.54 -9.48 -7.03
CA LEU A 41 -10.35 -9.42 -5.57
C LEU A 41 -10.69 -10.72 -4.82
N GLY A 42 -11.78 -11.39 -5.21
CA GLY A 42 -12.22 -12.63 -4.57
C GLY A 42 -11.39 -13.86 -4.96
N ILE A 43 -10.78 -13.84 -6.14
CA ILE A 43 -10.07 -14.99 -6.72
C ILE A 43 -8.63 -15.05 -6.20
N PHE A 44 -7.99 -13.89 -5.98
CA PHE A 44 -6.58 -13.79 -5.66
C PHE A 44 -6.25 -13.77 -4.15
N ARG A 45 -7.23 -13.93 -3.28
CA ARG A 45 -7.03 -14.00 -1.83
C ARG A 45 -5.96 -15.00 -1.36
N ASN A 46 -5.68 -16.02 -2.17
CA ASN A 46 -4.67 -17.06 -1.88
C ASN A 46 -3.36 -16.89 -2.67
N MET A 47 -3.22 -15.82 -3.46
CA MET A 47 -2.03 -15.61 -4.29
C MET A 47 -0.92 -14.79 -3.60
N ASP A 48 -1.06 -14.50 -2.32
CA ASP A 48 -0.06 -13.80 -1.53
C ASP A 48 1.35 -14.42 -1.63
N ARG A 49 1.44 -15.75 -1.76
CA ARG A 49 2.71 -16.47 -1.96
C ARG A 49 3.42 -16.09 -3.26
N TRP A 50 2.67 -15.81 -4.32
CA TRP A 50 3.22 -15.47 -5.63
C TRP A 50 3.63 -14.00 -5.70
N THR A 51 2.86 -13.13 -5.06
CA THR A 51 3.07 -11.68 -5.13
C THR A 51 4.12 -11.17 -4.14
N ARG A 52 4.32 -11.85 -3.01
CA ARG A 52 5.33 -11.47 -1.99
C ARG A 52 6.75 -11.33 -2.52
N ASN A 53 7.11 -12.10 -3.53
CA ASN A 53 8.45 -12.10 -4.13
C ASN A 53 8.53 -11.30 -5.43
N MET A 54 7.43 -10.71 -5.89
CA MET A 54 7.41 -9.96 -7.16
C MET A 54 8.12 -8.61 -7.03
N ILE A 55 8.10 -8.02 -5.84
CA ILE A 55 8.69 -6.72 -5.58
C ILE A 55 9.57 -6.75 -4.32
N ASP A 56 10.79 -6.24 -4.43
CA ASP A 56 11.71 -6.10 -3.29
C ASP A 56 11.41 -4.81 -2.51
N MET A 57 10.23 -4.74 -1.90
CA MET A 57 9.87 -3.63 -1.03
C MET A 57 10.70 -3.66 0.25
N LYS A 58 11.23 -2.52 0.67
CA LYS A 58 11.85 -2.34 1.98
C LYS A 58 10.93 -1.51 2.86
N VAL A 59 10.93 -1.82 4.15
CA VAL A 59 10.13 -1.14 5.17
C VAL A 59 11.01 -0.85 6.37
N ALA A 60 10.91 0.37 6.91
CA ALA A 60 11.54 0.78 8.15
C ALA A 60 10.52 1.56 8.99
N ALA A 61 10.25 1.09 10.20
CA ALA A 61 9.35 1.74 11.14
C ALA A 61 10.07 2.17 12.41
N GLN A 62 9.64 3.29 12.99
CA GLN A 62 10.07 3.80 14.29
C GLN A 62 8.85 4.05 15.16
N ILE A 63 8.95 3.76 16.45
CA ILE A 63 7.89 3.92 17.42
C ILE A 63 8.38 4.83 18.54
N GLU A 64 7.59 5.84 18.88
CA GLU A 64 7.71 6.56 20.14
C GLU A 64 6.70 5.97 21.14
N GLY A 65 7.12 4.90 21.81
CA GLY A 65 6.32 4.05 22.65
C GLY A 65 6.94 2.65 22.79
N THR A 66 6.14 1.65 23.08
CA THR A 66 6.57 0.28 23.33
C THR A 66 5.87 -0.72 22.41
N LEU A 67 6.63 -1.36 21.55
CA LEU A 67 6.09 -2.33 20.59
C LEU A 67 5.38 -3.50 21.29
N ASN A 68 4.15 -3.79 20.85
CA ASN A 68 3.33 -4.91 21.34
C ASN A 68 3.05 -4.87 22.87
N ASN A 69 3.07 -3.72 23.48
CA ASN A 69 2.64 -3.53 24.85
C ASN A 69 1.29 -2.81 24.87
N SER A 70 0.24 -3.49 25.35
CA SER A 70 -1.10 -2.91 25.46
C SER A 70 -1.33 -2.17 26.78
N ASP A 71 -0.36 -2.15 27.69
CA ASP A 71 -0.51 -1.56 29.02
C ASP A 71 -0.10 -0.10 29.09
N ASP A 72 0.62 0.38 28.08
CA ASP A 72 0.97 1.78 27.92
C ASP A 72 0.25 2.41 26.71
N LYS A 73 0.48 3.68 26.51
CA LYS A 73 -0.05 4.44 25.37
C LYS A 73 1.11 4.99 24.56
N ASP A 74 1.27 4.46 23.37
CA ASP A 74 2.22 5.00 22.40
C ASP A 74 1.83 6.40 21.96
N ARG A 75 2.81 7.21 21.65
CA ARG A 75 2.59 8.55 21.15
C ARG A 75 2.31 8.54 19.64
N TYR A 76 3.18 7.88 18.87
CA TYR A 76 3.03 7.65 17.42
C TYR A 76 4.02 6.59 16.93
N TRP A 77 3.82 6.18 15.73
CA TRP A 77 4.83 5.47 14.95
C TRP A 77 4.89 6.05 13.54
N THR A 78 6.05 5.93 12.93
CA THR A 78 6.32 6.33 11.55
C THR A 78 6.80 5.13 10.76
N ILE A 79 6.63 5.19 9.44
CA ILE A 79 7.09 4.14 8.54
C ILE A 79 7.57 4.75 7.24
N GLU A 80 8.67 4.22 6.74
CA GLU A 80 9.19 4.46 5.40
C GLU A 80 9.08 3.20 4.57
N MET A 81 8.65 3.33 3.32
CA MET A 81 8.58 2.25 2.35
C MET A 81 9.38 2.63 1.11
N SER A 82 10.23 1.70 0.65
CA SER A 82 11.00 1.85 -0.59
C SER A 82 10.65 0.74 -1.56
N LEU A 83 10.30 1.11 -2.78
CA LEU A 83 9.90 0.20 -3.84
C LEU A 83 10.83 0.37 -5.05
N PRO A 84 11.48 -0.70 -5.52
CA PRO A 84 12.26 -0.64 -6.75
C PRO A 84 11.35 -0.42 -7.96
N VAL A 85 11.48 0.72 -8.61
CA VAL A 85 10.69 1.10 -9.79
C VAL A 85 10.68 0.01 -10.87
N ARG A 86 11.84 -0.63 -11.10
CA ARG A 86 12.00 -1.72 -12.09
C ARG A 86 11.10 -2.94 -11.86
N ASN A 87 10.62 -3.14 -10.63
CA ASN A 87 9.84 -4.32 -10.24
C ASN A 87 8.34 -4.01 -10.10
N ILE A 88 7.94 -2.75 -10.19
CA ILE A 88 6.54 -2.35 -9.99
C ILE A 88 5.67 -2.78 -11.18
N ALA A 89 6.18 -2.67 -12.41
CA ALA A 89 5.46 -3.16 -13.57
C ALA A 89 5.61 -4.68 -13.68
N PRO A 90 4.52 -5.43 -13.87
CA PRO A 90 4.59 -6.89 -13.97
C PRO A 90 5.46 -7.34 -15.14
N TRP A 91 6.34 -8.30 -14.91
CA TRP A 91 7.32 -8.82 -15.89
C TRP A 91 6.70 -9.44 -17.16
N TYR A 92 5.46 -9.88 -17.11
CA TYR A 92 4.75 -10.44 -18.27
C TYR A 92 4.19 -9.38 -19.22
N MET A 93 4.17 -8.13 -18.82
CA MET A 93 3.89 -7.01 -19.71
C MET A 93 5.17 -6.74 -20.49
N PHE A 94 5.30 -7.40 -21.64
CA PHE A 94 6.43 -7.32 -22.56
C PHE A 94 7.03 -5.92 -22.63
N THR A 95 8.23 -5.74 -22.03
CA THR A 95 8.97 -4.48 -21.96
C THR A 95 8.17 -3.28 -21.47
N PRO A 96 7.80 -3.20 -20.19
CA PRO A 96 7.37 -1.92 -19.66
C PRO A 96 8.56 -0.98 -19.78
N ARG A 97 8.49 -0.03 -20.68
CA ARG A 97 9.42 1.10 -20.66
C ARG A 97 9.15 1.79 -19.32
N GLN A 98 10.13 1.87 -18.44
CA GLN A 98 9.99 2.56 -17.16
C GLN A 98 9.49 3.99 -17.38
N GLU A 99 9.92 4.63 -18.46
CA GLU A 99 9.45 5.93 -18.94
C GLU A 99 7.93 6.01 -19.13
N TYR A 100 7.28 4.90 -19.49
CA TYR A 100 5.83 4.87 -19.69
C TYR A 100 5.06 4.99 -18.37
N TYR A 101 5.60 4.45 -17.29
CA TYR A 101 4.96 4.48 -15.97
C TYR A 101 5.51 5.58 -15.06
N PHE A 102 6.76 6.00 -15.26
CA PHE A 102 7.47 6.90 -14.36
C PHE A 102 8.12 8.09 -15.08
N GLY A 103 7.86 8.25 -16.38
CA GLY A 103 8.32 9.40 -17.15
C GLY A 103 7.53 10.67 -16.83
N PRO A 104 8.06 11.84 -17.25
CA PRO A 104 7.37 13.11 -17.06
C PRO A 104 5.94 13.08 -17.63
N GLY A 105 4.97 13.51 -16.82
CA GLY A 105 3.55 13.52 -17.17
C GLY A 105 2.81 12.20 -16.93
N SER A 106 3.49 11.11 -16.54
CA SER A 106 2.79 9.90 -16.13
C SER A 106 2.08 10.10 -14.80
N GLU A 107 0.93 9.46 -14.63
CA GLU A 107 0.09 9.58 -13.45
C GLU A 107 -0.19 8.23 -12.81
N TRP A 108 -0.21 8.24 -11.50
CA TRP A 108 -0.59 7.11 -10.66
C TRP A 108 -1.68 7.53 -9.69
N ARG A 109 -2.53 6.60 -9.35
CA ARG A 109 -3.48 6.74 -8.24
C ARG A 109 -2.89 6.16 -6.97
N ILE A 110 -3.12 6.83 -5.85
CA ILE A 110 -2.64 6.43 -4.53
C ILE A 110 -3.74 6.52 -3.50
N LEU A 111 -3.81 5.52 -2.63
CA LEU A 111 -4.49 5.58 -1.34
C LEU A 111 -3.49 5.16 -0.26
N ILE A 112 -3.46 5.89 0.83
CA ILE A 112 -2.78 5.50 2.06
C ILE A 112 -3.85 5.25 3.09
N SER A 113 -3.89 4.07 3.68
CA SER A 113 -4.86 3.71 4.71
C SER A 113 -4.18 3.07 5.92
N ARG A 114 -4.85 3.14 7.04
CA ARG A 114 -4.35 2.60 8.31
C ARG A 114 -5.46 1.87 9.02
N TYR A 115 -5.11 0.68 9.55
CA TYR A 115 -5.83 0.02 10.62
C TYR A 115 -5.13 0.33 11.93
N ASN A 116 -5.88 0.84 12.90
CA ASN A 116 -5.44 1.08 14.26
C ASN A 116 -6.20 0.16 15.20
N TYR A 117 -5.47 -0.72 15.87
CA TYR A 117 -6.02 -1.64 16.84
C TYR A 117 -5.69 -1.15 18.25
N SER A 118 -6.70 -1.06 19.10
CA SER A 118 -6.51 -0.65 20.49
C SER A 118 -7.46 -1.44 21.38
N ARG A 119 -7.00 -1.83 22.58
CA ARG A 119 -7.85 -2.44 23.60
C ARG A 119 -8.97 -1.53 24.10
N TYR A 120 -8.88 -0.24 23.80
CA TYR A 120 -9.89 0.76 24.19
C TYR A 120 -10.97 0.96 23.12
N LEU A 121 -10.85 0.28 21.99
CA LEU A 121 -11.78 0.33 20.89
C LEU A 121 -12.54 -1.00 20.77
N GLU A 122 -13.83 -0.96 20.50
CA GLU A 122 -14.63 -2.17 20.27
C GLU A 122 -14.24 -2.88 18.96
N LYS A 123 -13.70 -2.12 18.00
CA LYS A 123 -13.20 -2.60 16.71
C LYS A 123 -12.10 -1.67 16.22
N GLU A 124 -11.41 -2.09 15.18
CA GLU A 124 -10.36 -1.29 14.55
C GLU A 124 -10.86 0.08 14.09
N GLU A 125 -10.04 1.10 14.30
CA GLU A 125 -10.23 2.42 13.73
C GLU A 125 -9.55 2.46 12.36
N LEU A 126 -10.30 2.91 11.35
CA LEU A 126 -9.82 3.06 9.99
C LEU A 126 -9.61 4.52 9.66
N SER A 127 -8.46 4.84 9.11
CA SER A 127 -8.16 6.17 8.58
C SER A 127 -7.56 6.05 7.18
N MET A 128 -7.74 7.08 6.35
CA MET A 128 -7.29 7.05 4.96
C MET A 128 -7.01 8.44 4.41
N PHE A 129 -6.12 8.49 3.44
CA PHE A 129 -5.82 9.68 2.64
C PHE A 129 -5.59 9.28 1.18
N PRO A 130 -6.34 9.90 0.23
CA PRO A 130 -7.45 10.83 0.46
C PRO A 130 -8.61 10.16 1.19
N GLN A 131 -9.50 10.98 1.75
CA GLN A 131 -10.73 10.50 2.35
C GLN A 131 -11.66 10.00 1.24
N LEU A 132 -12.03 8.72 1.31
CA LEU A 132 -13.00 8.13 0.39
C LEU A 132 -14.44 8.38 0.87
N SER A 133 -15.39 8.42 -0.06
CA SER A 133 -16.82 8.58 0.23
C SER A 133 -17.41 7.38 0.99
N GLN A 134 -16.75 6.23 0.91
CA GLN A 134 -17.14 4.99 1.60
C GLN A 134 -15.91 4.26 2.15
N THR A 135 -16.10 3.49 3.21
CA THR A 135 -15.05 2.65 3.78
C THR A 135 -14.84 1.40 2.93
N ASN A 136 -14.23 1.57 1.77
CA ASN A 136 -13.85 0.51 0.84
C ASN A 136 -12.53 0.87 0.19
N PHE A 137 -11.43 0.33 0.72
CA PHE A 137 -10.09 0.66 0.23
C PHE A 137 -9.81 0.21 -1.20
N HIS A 138 -10.67 -0.59 -1.81
CA HIS A 138 -10.61 -0.92 -3.24
C HIS A 138 -11.49 -0.03 -4.13
N PHE A 139 -11.89 1.14 -3.63
CA PHE A 139 -12.63 2.12 -4.40
C PHE A 139 -11.66 3.04 -5.16
N LEU A 140 -11.04 2.46 -6.20
CA LEU A 140 -9.91 3.02 -6.95
C LEU A 140 -10.22 4.37 -7.62
N GLU A 141 -11.49 4.64 -7.88
CA GLU A 141 -11.97 5.83 -8.57
C GLU A 141 -11.74 7.12 -7.76
N GLU A 142 -11.66 7.01 -6.43
CA GLU A 142 -11.49 8.14 -5.52
C GLU A 142 -10.06 8.28 -4.96
N TYR A 143 -9.12 7.51 -5.46
CA TYR A 143 -7.72 7.65 -5.06
C TYR A 143 -7.15 9.01 -5.46
N GLY A 144 -6.20 9.52 -4.68
CA GLY A 144 -5.41 10.68 -5.04
C GLY A 144 -4.54 10.44 -6.25
N ILE A 145 -4.12 11.51 -6.93
CA ILE A 145 -3.26 11.45 -8.12
C ILE A 145 -1.85 11.87 -7.74
N ILE A 146 -0.87 11.04 -8.12
CA ILE A 146 0.55 11.37 -8.16
C ILE A 146 0.91 11.61 -9.62
N ARG A 147 1.52 12.75 -9.91
CA ARG A 147 2.06 13.08 -11.24
C ARG A 147 3.58 13.15 -11.16
N PHE A 148 4.25 12.51 -12.10
CA PHE A 148 5.70 12.61 -12.24
C PHE A 148 6.03 13.82 -13.09
N GLU A 149 6.70 14.79 -12.49
CA GLU A 149 7.12 16.01 -13.17
C GLU A 149 8.49 15.83 -13.82
N LYS A 150 8.81 16.71 -14.76
CA LYS A 150 10.13 16.78 -15.33
C LYS A 150 11.03 17.53 -14.35
N ASP A 151 12.20 16.99 -14.03
CA ASP A 151 13.22 17.72 -13.30
C ASP A 151 13.58 19.01 -14.05
N PHE A 152 13.62 20.12 -13.34
CA PHE A 152 13.99 21.42 -13.90
C PHE A 152 15.50 21.58 -13.91
#